data_d874b15394b1696f689ad07c955e6aaf
#
_entry.id   d874b15394b1696f689ad07c955e6aaf
#
_cell.length_a   1.000
_cell.length_b   1.000
_cell.length_c   1.000
_cell.angle_alpha   90.00
_cell.angle_beta   90.00
_cell.angle_gamma   90.00
#
_symmetry.space_group_name_H-M   'P 1'
#
loop_
_entity.id
_entity.type
_entity.pdbx_description
1 polymer ?
#
loop_
_entity_poly.entity_id
_entity_poly.type
_entity_poly.pdbx_seq_one_letter_code
_entity_poly.pdbx_strand_id
1 'polypeptide(L)'
;MSGYFLARSLEKLSKDQKNSLLMKYYNFMKNKIKSLLNVHFIAIIAVIIIIAACDKKNFVDKLLPGITSIFLVQMIVVYHGDFEKSLIVPEWYLSSMIICMLIMVPIFLLFKKIISNGIYIVLILLGVMVIIAIIFGLVTSWDLKKNMIFDLRAWGEMNLAMFSYYLSLYVGKQAYGKAMSIFLKVVEIIGYFFPVILGIIPIKQTNQPICMSVTGLCTFCAIFITFANKGNIIESEKVNNAFGYLGRISLPIYIFHPVIIILMDYVYEECPKYAKYLIVFSSALILSFAYRIIADILNKKIEERNKSKKEEKENVMIKEEINVEVKESNGNNKEEEDNNNKMLVKEN
;
A
#
# COMPACT_ATOMS: atom_id res chain seq x y z
N MET A 1 -5.37 2.39 -8.80
CA MET A 1 -5.34 1.03 -8.19
C MET A 1 -5.33 1.03 -6.66
N SER A 2 -4.53 1.87 -5.99
CA SER A 2 -4.44 1.88 -4.51
C SER A 2 -5.79 2.00 -3.80
N GLY A 3 -6.67 2.90 -4.26
CA GLY A 3 -7.99 3.08 -3.68
C GLY A 3 -8.94 1.88 -3.86
N TYR A 4 -8.88 1.18 -4.99
CA TYR A 4 -9.67 -0.04 -5.20
C TYR A 4 -9.32 -1.12 -4.16
N PHE A 5 -8.03 -1.39 -3.99
CA PHE A 5 -7.58 -2.36 -2.99
C PHE A 5 -7.80 -1.87 -1.56
N LEU A 6 -7.79 -0.56 -1.34
CA LEU A 6 -8.17 0.04 -0.06
C LEU A 6 -9.63 -0.30 0.25
N ALA A 7 -10.58 -0.04 -0.66
CA ALA A 7 -11.99 -0.34 -0.46
C ALA A 7 -12.23 -1.83 -0.16
N ARG A 8 -11.61 -2.72 -0.94
CA ARG A 8 -11.68 -4.17 -0.72
C ARG A 8 -11.16 -4.58 0.65
N SER A 9 -10.05 -3.98 1.08
CA SER A 9 -9.46 -4.26 2.40
C SER A 9 -10.33 -3.73 3.54
N LEU A 10 -10.93 -2.56 3.37
CA LEU A 10 -11.83 -1.95 4.35
C LEU A 10 -13.14 -2.73 4.49
N GLU A 11 -13.69 -3.24 3.38
CA GLU A 11 -14.86 -4.15 3.43
C GLU A 11 -14.54 -5.43 4.21
N LYS A 12 -13.37 -6.02 3.99
CA LYS A 12 -12.93 -7.19 4.75
C LYS A 12 -12.75 -6.86 6.24
N LEU A 13 -12.14 -5.71 6.52
CA LEU A 13 -11.87 -5.24 7.88
C LEU A 13 -13.16 -4.90 8.65
N SER A 14 -14.16 -4.36 7.96
CA SER A 14 -15.45 -4.03 8.56
C SER A 14 -16.22 -5.26 9.04
N LYS A 15 -16.03 -6.41 8.38
CA LYS A 15 -16.67 -7.69 8.73
C LYS A 15 -16.02 -8.39 9.92
N ASP A 16 -14.82 -8.00 10.32
CA ASP A 16 -14.16 -8.53 11.50
C ASP A 16 -14.89 -8.04 12.76
N GLN A 17 -15.53 -8.94 13.50
CA GLN A 17 -16.26 -8.61 14.74
C GLN A 17 -15.42 -8.75 16.01
N LYS A 18 -14.23 -9.37 15.92
CA LYS A 18 -13.40 -9.70 17.10
C LYS A 18 -12.66 -8.48 17.65
N ASN A 19 -12.28 -7.54 16.82
CA ASN A 19 -11.42 -6.43 17.20
C ASN A 19 -12.20 -5.13 17.37
N SER A 20 -11.79 -4.29 18.32
CA SER A 20 -12.30 -2.92 18.42
C SER A 20 -11.94 -2.09 17.17
N LEU A 21 -12.69 -1.03 16.90
CA LEU A 21 -12.48 -0.17 15.74
C LEU A 21 -11.07 0.42 15.73
N LEU A 22 -10.59 0.87 16.89
CA LEU A 22 -9.25 1.43 17.05
C LEU A 22 -8.17 0.41 16.73
N MET A 23 -8.33 -0.83 17.20
CA MET A 23 -7.37 -1.91 16.94
C MET A 23 -7.36 -2.30 15.46
N LYS A 24 -8.52 -2.33 14.79
CA LYS A 24 -8.64 -2.55 13.35
C LYS A 24 -7.88 -1.48 12.56
N TYR A 25 -8.11 -0.21 12.90
CA TYR A 25 -7.44 0.92 12.29
C TYR A 25 -5.92 0.85 12.49
N TYR A 26 -5.48 0.67 13.73
CA TYR A 26 -4.06 0.57 14.06
C TYR A 26 -3.35 -0.56 13.30
N ASN A 27 -3.91 -1.78 13.33
CA ASN A 27 -3.32 -2.93 12.65
C ASN A 27 -3.29 -2.73 11.13
N PHE A 28 -4.34 -2.15 10.56
CA PHE A 28 -4.38 -1.83 9.13
C PHE A 28 -3.28 -0.84 8.75
N MET A 29 -3.19 0.30 9.45
CA MET A 29 -2.19 1.33 9.18
C MET A 29 -0.78 0.83 9.39
N LYS A 30 -0.51 0.14 10.49
CA LYS A 30 0.79 -0.49 10.79
C LYS A 30 1.26 -1.38 9.65
N ASN A 31 0.40 -2.27 9.15
CA ASN A 31 0.75 -3.19 8.08
C ASN A 31 0.98 -2.47 6.74
N LYS A 32 0.19 -1.44 6.44
CA LYS A 32 0.35 -0.62 5.22
C LYS A 32 1.64 0.19 5.27
N ILE A 33 1.89 0.90 6.35
CA ILE A 33 3.10 1.70 6.54
C ILE A 33 4.34 0.80 6.48
N LYS A 34 4.34 -0.32 7.19
CA LYS A 34 5.44 -1.28 7.16
C LYS A 34 5.75 -1.78 5.74
N SER A 35 4.71 -2.10 4.98
CA SER A 35 4.85 -2.55 3.58
C SER A 35 5.47 -1.48 2.67
N LEU A 36 5.12 -0.21 2.88
CA LEU A 36 5.67 0.92 2.11
C LEU A 36 7.11 1.24 2.54
N LEU A 37 7.36 1.33 3.85
CA LEU A 37 8.65 1.74 4.40
C LEU A 37 9.78 0.78 4.01
N ASN A 38 9.53 -0.52 3.92
CA ASN A 38 10.58 -1.49 3.59
C ASN A 38 11.24 -1.19 2.23
N VAL A 39 10.44 -0.94 1.18
CA VAL A 39 10.97 -0.61 -0.15
C VAL A 39 11.57 0.79 -0.16
N HIS A 40 10.89 1.72 0.50
CA HIS A 40 11.28 3.11 0.59
C HIS A 40 12.66 3.30 1.24
N PHE A 41 12.93 2.67 2.38
CA PHE A 41 14.23 2.77 3.04
C PHE A 41 15.37 2.25 2.17
N ILE A 42 15.15 1.17 1.42
CA ILE A 42 16.16 0.65 0.49
C ILE A 42 16.46 1.68 -0.60
N ALA A 43 15.44 2.33 -1.15
CA ALA A 43 15.61 3.36 -2.17
C ALA A 43 16.32 4.61 -1.62
N ILE A 44 15.96 5.07 -0.42
CA ILE A 44 16.64 6.19 0.25
C ILE A 44 18.11 5.88 0.48
N ILE A 45 18.45 4.70 1.00
CA ILE A 45 19.83 4.29 1.19
C ILE A 45 20.59 4.29 -0.14
N ALA A 46 19.98 3.78 -1.22
CA ALA A 46 20.59 3.79 -2.54
C ALA A 46 20.84 5.22 -3.04
N VAL A 47 19.89 6.14 -2.88
CA VAL A 47 20.07 7.56 -3.26
C VAL A 47 21.17 8.23 -2.43
N ILE A 48 21.22 7.99 -1.12
CA ILE A 48 22.28 8.53 -0.26
C ILE A 48 23.66 8.04 -0.74
N ILE A 49 23.79 6.76 -1.08
CA ILE A 49 25.05 6.19 -1.60
C ILE A 49 25.42 6.84 -2.94
N ILE A 50 24.46 7.03 -3.85
CA ILE A 50 24.70 7.68 -5.15
C ILE A 50 25.19 9.11 -4.95
N ILE A 51 24.50 9.92 -4.11
CA ILE A 51 24.89 11.29 -3.84
C ILE A 51 26.29 11.35 -3.18
N ALA A 52 26.56 10.47 -2.21
CA ALA A 52 27.86 10.40 -1.55
C ALA A 52 29.00 10.01 -2.51
N ALA A 53 28.73 9.17 -3.50
CA ALA A 53 29.70 8.74 -4.49
C ALA A 53 29.94 9.80 -5.58
N CYS A 54 28.86 10.38 -6.11
CA CYS A 54 28.88 11.22 -7.31
C CYS A 54 28.96 12.73 -7.00
N ASP A 55 28.47 13.19 -5.82
CA ASP A 55 28.38 14.62 -5.49
C ASP A 55 28.82 14.91 -4.05
N LYS A 56 30.05 14.54 -3.74
CA LYS A 56 30.61 14.73 -2.39
C LYS A 56 30.59 16.16 -1.89
N LYS A 57 30.75 17.15 -2.78
CA LYS A 57 30.81 18.56 -2.42
C LYS A 57 29.49 19.09 -1.88
N ASN A 58 28.37 18.66 -2.48
CA ASN A 58 27.03 19.12 -2.13
C ASN A 58 26.25 18.07 -1.31
N PHE A 59 26.92 17.07 -0.76
CA PHE A 59 26.29 15.95 -0.05
C PHE A 59 25.39 16.43 1.09
N VAL A 60 25.91 17.28 1.97
CA VAL A 60 25.17 17.78 3.14
C VAL A 60 24.00 18.65 2.70
N ASP A 61 24.21 19.53 1.71
CA ASP A 61 23.19 20.45 1.22
C ASP A 61 22.02 19.72 0.55
N LYS A 62 22.27 18.55 -0.05
CA LYS A 62 21.22 17.69 -0.63
C LYS A 62 20.57 16.78 0.40
N LEU A 63 21.35 16.28 1.38
CA LEU A 63 20.84 15.35 2.38
C LEU A 63 19.93 16.04 3.39
N LEU A 64 20.31 17.23 3.88
CA LEU A 64 19.59 17.94 4.93
C LEU A 64 18.12 18.25 4.58
N PRO A 65 17.81 18.84 3.40
CA PRO A 65 16.42 19.02 2.96
C PRO A 65 15.66 17.71 2.72
N GLY A 66 16.40 16.64 2.41
CA GLY A 66 15.85 15.31 2.15
C GLY A 66 15.49 14.50 3.39
N ILE A 67 15.78 14.95 4.60
CA ILE A 67 15.46 14.22 5.86
C ILE A 67 13.95 13.95 5.96
N THR A 68 13.11 14.88 5.52
CA THR A 68 11.64 14.69 5.50
C THR A 68 11.19 13.54 4.60
N SER A 69 11.96 13.26 3.52
CA SER A 69 11.72 12.12 2.64
C SER A 69 11.93 10.80 3.36
N ILE A 70 12.89 10.70 4.29
CA ILE A 70 13.19 9.47 5.03
C ILE A 70 11.95 8.94 5.77
N PHE A 71 11.15 9.86 6.31
CA PHE A 71 9.97 9.52 7.10
C PHE A 71 8.66 9.57 6.30
N LEU A 72 8.70 9.81 4.98
CA LEU A 72 7.51 10.03 4.14
C LEU A 72 6.57 11.12 4.68
N VAL A 73 7.14 12.15 5.29
CA VAL A 73 6.40 13.26 5.89
C VAL A 73 6.52 14.58 5.10
N GLN A 74 7.14 14.55 3.92
CA GLN A 74 7.36 15.73 3.09
C GLN A 74 6.08 16.47 2.71
N MET A 75 4.93 15.80 2.73
CA MET A 75 3.63 16.44 2.48
C MET A 75 2.96 16.94 3.76
N ILE A 76 3.33 16.42 4.93
CA ILE A 76 2.83 16.90 6.24
C ILE A 76 3.61 18.13 6.67
N VAL A 77 4.92 18.07 6.52
CA VAL A 77 5.80 19.18 6.83
C VAL A 77 5.80 20.10 5.61
N VAL A 78 4.87 21.03 5.60
CA VAL A 78 4.72 22.04 4.55
C VAL A 78 5.94 22.94 4.57
N TYR A 79 7.02 22.51 3.98
CA TYR A 79 8.18 23.37 3.81
C TYR A 79 8.17 23.95 2.39
N HIS A 80 7.76 25.21 2.34
CA HIS A 80 8.13 26.22 1.34
C HIS A 80 8.40 25.71 -0.09
N GLY A 81 7.40 25.12 -0.73
CA GLY A 81 7.36 25.02 -2.20
C GLY A 81 8.42 24.20 -2.94
N ASP A 82 9.44 23.73 -2.28
CA ASP A 82 10.61 23.11 -2.90
C ASP A 82 10.51 21.58 -2.93
N PHE A 83 9.58 21.04 -3.75
CA PHE A 83 9.61 19.61 -4.12
C PHE A 83 10.95 19.19 -4.72
N GLU A 84 11.67 20.14 -5.31
CA GLU A 84 13.00 19.95 -5.90
C GLU A 84 14.05 19.54 -4.86
N LYS A 85 13.80 19.80 -3.57
CA LYS A 85 14.69 19.40 -2.48
C LYS A 85 14.39 18.02 -1.88
N SER A 86 13.33 17.35 -2.33
CA SER A 86 13.09 15.95 -1.95
C SER A 86 14.17 15.05 -2.50
N LEU A 87 14.65 14.08 -1.71
CA LEU A 87 15.61 13.07 -2.19
C LEU A 87 15.06 12.28 -3.36
N ILE A 88 13.77 11.98 -3.34
CA ILE A 88 13.08 11.24 -4.39
C ILE A 88 11.75 11.94 -4.69
N VAL A 89 11.73 12.73 -5.76
CA VAL A 89 10.58 13.58 -6.12
C VAL A 89 9.23 12.83 -6.17
N PRO A 90 9.09 11.64 -6.76
CA PRO A 90 7.80 10.93 -6.81
C PRO A 90 7.24 10.44 -5.47
N GLU A 91 8.00 10.50 -4.39
CA GLU A 91 7.53 10.07 -3.05
C GLU A 91 6.43 10.94 -2.46
N TRP A 92 6.20 12.16 -3.00
CA TRP A 92 5.08 13.00 -2.60
C TRP A 92 3.75 12.23 -2.62
N TYR A 93 3.56 11.37 -3.63
CA TYR A 93 2.33 10.58 -3.74
C TYR A 93 2.19 9.54 -2.61
N LEU A 94 3.29 8.92 -2.19
CA LEU A 94 3.26 7.97 -1.07
C LEU A 94 2.93 8.67 0.25
N SER A 95 3.51 9.84 0.48
CA SER A 95 3.22 10.68 1.64
C SER A 95 1.75 11.11 1.63
N SER A 96 1.26 11.68 0.54
CA SER A 96 -0.15 12.07 0.37
C SER A 96 -1.09 10.88 0.53
N MET A 97 -0.73 9.70 0.01
CA MET A 97 -1.52 8.49 0.17
C MET A 97 -1.63 8.05 1.63
N ILE A 98 -0.55 8.17 2.42
CA ILE A 98 -0.57 7.87 3.86
C ILE A 98 -1.49 8.85 4.57
N ILE A 99 -1.37 10.16 4.30
CA ILE A 99 -2.22 11.20 4.88
C ILE A 99 -3.69 10.93 4.56
N CYS A 100 -4.00 10.66 3.30
CA CYS A 100 -5.37 10.31 2.89
C CYS A 100 -5.89 9.09 3.65
N MET A 101 -5.09 8.02 3.78
CA MET A 101 -5.49 6.82 4.51
C MET A 101 -5.70 7.09 6.01
N LEU A 102 -4.86 7.96 6.63
CA LEU A 102 -5.03 8.34 8.03
C LEU A 102 -6.41 8.96 8.30
N ILE A 103 -6.96 9.68 7.33
CA ILE A 103 -8.27 10.35 7.45
C ILE A 103 -9.40 9.45 6.94
N MET A 104 -9.24 8.85 5.77
CA MET A 104 -10.32 8.10 5.11
C MET A 104 -10.67 6.80 5.83
N VAL A 105 -9.68 6.09 6.37
CA VAL A 105 -9.90 4.78 7.00
C VAL A 105 -10.78 4.88 8.26
N PRO A 106 -10.51 5.76 9.24
CA PRO A 106 -11.37 5.88 10.40
C PRO A 106 -12.78 6.36 10.02
N ILE A 107 -12.89 7.32 9.10
CA ILE A 107 -14.19 7.79 8.61
C ILE A 107 -14.97 6.62 8.00
N PHE A 108 -14.34 5.84 7.11
CA PHE A 108 -14.97 4.67 6.50
C PHE A 108 -15.45 3.66 7.55
N LEU A 109 -14.61 3.30 8.50
CA LEU A 109 -14.93 2.31 9.53
C LEU A 109 -16.05 2.78 10.47
N LEU A 110 -16.10 4.09 10.77
CA LEU A 110 -17.17 4.69 11.58
C LEU A 110 -18.50 4.64 10.83
N PHE A 111 -18.54 5.14 9.59
CA PHE A 111 -19.77 5.18 8.80
C PHE A 111 -20.25 3.78 8.39
N LYS A 112 -19.34 2.82 8.23
CA LYS A 112 -19.72 1.43 7.88
C LYS A 112 -20.57 0.75 8.94
N LYS A 113 -20.52 1.21 10.20
CA LYS A 113 -21.41 0.73 11.25
C LYS A 113 -22.87 1.17 11.06
N ILE A 114 -23.08 2.30 10.40
CA ILE A 114 -24.38 2.93 10.23
C ILE A 114 -24.91 2.68 8.81
N ILE A 115 -24.02 2.75 7.83
CA ILE A 115 -24.34 2.68 6.40
C ILE A 115 -23.85 1.35 5.84
N SER A 116 -24.76 0.47 5.47
CA SER A 116 -24.42 -0.84 4.88
C SER A 116 -23.78 -0.72 3.49
N ASN A 117 -24.23 0.24 2.68
CA ASN A 117 -23.75 0.41 1.30
C ASN A 117 -22.53 1.33 1.23
N GLY A 118 -21.38 0.77 0.83
CA GLY A 118 -20.11 1.48 0.73
C GLY A 118 -20.08 2.63 -0.27
N ILE A 119 -20.98 2.67 -1.27
CA ILE A 119 -21.06 3.79 -2.23
C ILE A 119 -21.36 5.10 -1.49
N TYR A 120 -22.33 5.10 -0.57
CA TYR A 120 -22.66 6.31 0.19
C TYR A 120 -21.50 6.79 1.05
N ILE A 121 -20.71 5.86 1.61
CA ILE A 121 -19.53 6.24 2.38
C ILE A 121 -18.50 6.91 1.49
N VAL A 122 -18.26 6.40 0.28
CA VAL A 122 -17.35 7.03 -0.69
C VAL A 122 -17.82 8.43 -1.10
N LEU A 123 -19.14 8.61 -1.29
CA LEU A 123 -19.71 9.94 -1.56
C LEU A 123 -19.52 10.90 -0.39
N ILE A 124 -19.67 10.42 0.85
CA ILE A 124 -19.36 11.22 2.06
C ILE A 124 -17.87 11.60 2.09
N LEU A 125 -16.97 10.67 1.84
CA LEU A 125 -15.53 10.95 1.78
C LEU A 125 -15.19 11.99 0.70
N LEU A 126 -15.88 11.95 -0.45
CA LEU A 126 -15.73 12.95 -1.49
C LEU A 126 -16.25 14.32 -1.03
N GLY A 127 -17.39 14.36 -0.34
CA GLY A 127 -17.95 15.58 0.24
C GLY A 127 -17.01 16.21 1.26
N VAL A 128 -16.42 15.40 2.16
CA VAL A 128 -15.41 15.86 3.13
C VAL A 128 -14.20 16.44 2.42
N MET A 129 -13.73 15.81 1.34
CA MET A 129 -12.63 16.34 0.52
C MET A 129 -12.95 17.72 -0.05
N VAL A 130 -14.15 17.88 -0.61
CA VAL A 130 -14.62 19.16 -1.18
C VAL A 130 -14.68 20.25 -0.10
N ILE A 131 -15.22 19.93 1.08
CA ILE A 131 -15.28 20.86 2.21
C ILE A 131 -13.87 21.30 2.64
N ILE A 132 -12.96 20.34 2.80
CA ILE A 132 -11.56 20.62 3.12
C ILE A 132 -10.95 21.54 2.05
N ALA A 133 -11.15 21.25 0.78
CA ALA A 133 -10.65 22.06 -0.33
C ALA A 133 -11.17 23.50 -0.29
N ILE A 134 -12.45 23.71 0.01
CA ILE A 134 -13.08 25.03 0.14
C ILE A 134 -12.48 25.78 1.32
N ILE A 135 -12.44 25.18 2.51
CA ILE A 135 -11.93 25.81 3.73
C ILE A 135 -10.47 26.27 3.52
N PHE A 136 -9.62 25.39 3.04
CA PHE A 136 -8.22 25.75 2.78
C PHE A 136 -8.07 26.75 1.64
N GLY A 137 -8.89 26.65 0.60
CA GLY A 137 -8.91 27.64 -0.48
C GLY A 137 -9.23 29.06 -0.02
N LEU A 138 -10.00 29.19 1.06
CA LEU A 138 -10.39 30.50 1.64
C LEU A 138 -9.36 31.03 2.65
N VAL A 139 -8.66 30.15 3.39
CA VAL A 139 -7.91 30.53 4.60
C VAL A 139 -6.39 30.57 4.38
N THR A 140 -5.86 29.88 3.36
CA THR A 140 -4.41 29.66 3.25
C THR A 140 -3.70 30.54 2.23
N SER A 141 -2.39 30.79 2.47
CA SER A 141 -1.47 31.44 1.53
C SER A 141 -1.28 30.60 0.25
N TRP A 142 -0.79 31.24 -0.80
CA TRP A 142 -0.60 30.57 -2.11
C TRP A 142 0.35 29.38 -2.05
N ASP A 143 1.38 29.42 -1.23
CA ASP A 143 2.39 28.35 -1.10
C ASP A 143 1.81 27.11 -0.42
N LEU A 144 0.98 27.27 0.60
CA LEU A 144 0.23 26.18 1.23
C LEU A 144 -0.78 25.55 0.26
N LYS A 145 -1.42 26.35 -0.60
CA LYS A 145 -2.35 25.85 -1.62
C LYS A 145 -1.70 24.89 -2.59
N LYS A 146 -0.44 25.12 -2.97
CA LYS A 146 0.27 24.28 -3.94
C LYS A 146 0.43 22.84 -3.43
N ASN A 147 0.86 22.66 -2.19
CA ASN A 147 1.03 21.32 -1.60
C ASN A 147 -0.31 20.61 -1.39
N MET A 148 -1.30 21.34 -0.91
CA MET A 148 -2.63 20.80 -0.70
C MET A 148 -3.30 20.28 -2.00
N ILE A 149 -3.00 20.90 -3.16
CA ILE A 149 -3.50 20.41 -4.46
C ILE A 149 -3.05 18.96 -4.70
N PHE A 150 -1.83 18.60 -4.31
CA PHE A 150 -1.33 17.22 -4.47
C PHE A 150 -2.04 16.24 -3.52
N ASP A 151 -2.29 16.64 -2.28
CA ASP A 151 -3.04 15.81 -1.32
C ASP A 151 -4.49 15.64 -1.75
N LEU A 152 -5.14 16.70 -2.20
CA LEU A 152 -6.51 16.63 -2.75
C LEU A 152 -6.58 15.78 -4.02
N ARG A 153 -5.56 15.86 -4.87
CA ARG A 153 -5.45 15.00 -6.04
C ARG A 153 -5.33 13.53 -5.64
N ALA A 154 -4.43 13.19 -4.71
CA ALA A 154 -4.29 11.83 -4.22
C ALA A 154 -5.58 11.32 -3.57
N TRP A 155 -6.26 12.17 -2.78
CA TRP A 155 -7.56 11.85 -2.18
C TRP A 155 -8.63 11.60 -3.25
N GLY A 156 -8.73 12.47 -4.25
CA GLY A 156 -9.68 12.32 -5.37
C GLY A 156 -9.45 11.02 -6.15
N GLU A 157 -8.19 10.72 -6.49
CA GLU A 157 -7.81 9.50 -7.20
C GLU A 157 -8.13 8.24 -6.36
N MET A 158 -7.90 8.28 -5.05
CA MET A 158 -8.25 7.18 -4.15
C MET A 158 -9.76 6.98 -4.03
N ASN A 159 -10.53 8.07 -3.88
CA ASN A 159 -11.99 8.00 -3.84
C ASN A 159 -12.59 7.46 -5.15
N LEU A 160 -12.11 7.94 -6.29
CA LEU A 160 -12.55 7.46 -7.59
C LEU A 160 -12.29 5.96 -7.74
N ALA A 161 -11.13 5.48 -7.31
CA ALA A 161 -10.80 4.06 -7.33
C ALA A 161 -11.61 3.24 -6.31
N MET A 162 -11.96 3.80 -5.15
CA MET A 162 -12.90 3.17 -4.20
C MET A 162 -14.30 3.11 -4.79
N PHE A 163 -14.75 4.16 -5.45
CA PHE A 163 -16.04 4.18 -6.15
C PHE A 163 -16.11 3.10 -7.23
N SER A 164 -15.03 2.93 -8.01
CA SER A 164 -14.95 1.89 -9.03
C SER A 164 -15.07 0.48 -8.42
N TYR A 165 -14.54 0.24 -7.21
CA TYR A 165 -14.73 -1.03 -6.51
C TYR A 165 -16.20 -1.32 -6.25
N TYR A 166 -16.95 -0.38 -5.65
CA TYR A 166 -18.36 -0.59 -5.35
C TYR A 166 -19.23 -0.67 -6.60
N LEU A 167 -18.95 0.16 -7.59
CA LEU A 167 -19.63 0.12 -8.88
C LEU A 167 -19.37 -1.22 -9.59
N SER A 168 -18.14 -1.74 -9.54
CA SER A 168 -17.80 -3.05 -10.13
C SER A 168 -18.59 -4.20 -9.48
N LEU A 169 -18.82 -4.15 -8.18
CA LEU A 169 -19.66 -5.13 -7.48
C LEU A 169 -21.13 -5.08 -7.92
N TYR A 170 -21.64 -3.89 -8.22
CA TYR A 170 -23.01 -3.70 -8.71
C TYR A 170 -23.14 -4.20 -10.15
N VAL A 171 -22.30 -3.69 -11.06
CA VAL A 171 -22.31 -4.02 -12.48
C VAL A 171 -21.92 -5.48 -12.73
N GLY A 172 -21.03 -6.04 -11.91
CA GLY A 172 -20.60 -7.44 -11.98
C GLY A 172 -21.76 -8.44 -11.87
N LYS A 173 -22.84 -8.08 -11.19
CA LYS A 173 -24.04 -8.91 -11.03
C LYS A 173 -25.00 -8.89 -12.24
N GLN A 174 -24.83 -7.92 -13.15
CA GLN A 174 -25.70 -7.78 -14.31
C GLN A 174 -25.28 -8.72 -15.44
N ALA A 175 -26.26 -9.32 -16.12
CA ALA A 175 -26.02 -10.10 -17.34
C ALA A 175 -26.03 -9.16 -18.56
N TYR A 176 -25.03 -9.30 -19.43
CA TYR A 176 -24.92 -8.52 -20.67
C TYR A 176 -24.90 -9.46 -21.88
N GLY A 177 -25.50 -9.00 -22.99
CA GLY A 177 -25.38 -9.70 -24.26
C GLY A 177 -23.97 -9.69 -24.85
N LYS A 178 -23.69 -10.57 -25.83
CA LYS A 178 -22.37 -10.70 -26.49
C LYS A 178 -21.83 -9.37 -27.03
N ALA A 179 -22.67 -8.55 -27.68
CA ALA A 179 -22.25 -7.27 -28.24
C ALA A 179 -21.71 -6.32 -27.18
N MET A 180 -22.39 -6.20 -26.04
CA MET A 180 -21.96 -5.36 -24.92
C MET A 180 -20.66 -5.89 -24.31
N SER A 181 -20.49 -7.21 -24.17
CA SER A 181 -19.25 -7.79 -23.68
C SER A 181 -18.08 -7.48 -24.60
N ILE A 182 -18.24 -7.56 -25.92
CA ILE A 182 -17.19 -7.17 -26.89
C ILE A 182 -16.87 -5.67 -26.78
N PHE A 183 -17.90 -4.82 -26.70
CA PHE A 183 -17.71 -3.37 -26.53
C PHE A 183 -16.90 -3.07 -25.27
N LEU A 184 -17.24 -3.68 -24.14
CA LEU A 184 -16.50 -3.50 -22.88
C LEU A 184 -15.05 -3.97 -22.97
N LYS A 185 -14.77 -5.10 -23.68
CA LYS A 185 -13.38 -5.53 -23.96
C LYS A 185 -12.59 -4.50 -24.73
N VAL A 186 -13.18 -3.90 -25.76
CA VAL A 186 -12.54 -2.86 -26.55
C VAL A 186 -12.22 -1.63 -25.71
N VAL A 187 -13.19 -1.17 -24.91
CA VAL A 187 -13.00 -0.04 -23.98
C VAL A 187 -11.92 -0.33 -22.94
N GLU A 188 -11.86 -1.55 -22.43
CA GLU A 188 -10.84 -2.01 -21.48
C GLU A 188 -9.43 -1.94 -22.12
N ILE A 189 -9.26 -2.47 -23.35
CA ILE A 189 -8.00 -2.41 -24.09
C ILE A 189 -7.56 -0.97 -24.33
N ILE A 190 -8.46 -0.16 -24.87
CA ILE A 190 -8.18 1.27 -25.12
C ILE A 190 -7.77 1.96 -23.82
N GLY A 191 -8.51 1.72 -22.72
CA GLY A 191 -8.24 2.35 -21.45
C GLY A 191 -6.89 2.02 -20.83
N TYR A 192 -6.30 0.85 -21.12
CA TYR A 192 -4.95 0.51 -20.70
C TYR A 192 -3.87 1.01 -21.65
N PHE A 193 -4.09 0.96 -22.97
CA PHE A 193 -3.06 1.33 -23.94
C PHE A 193 -3.02 2.82 -24.22
N PHE A 194 -4.15 3.53 -24.17
CA PHE A 194 -4.21 4.95 -24.45
C PHE A 194 -3.29 5.80 -23.56
N PRO A 195 -3.21 5.59 -22.23
CA PRO A 195 -2.24 6.28 -21.37
C PRO A 195 -0.79 6.08 -21.81
N VAL A 196 -0.45 4.87 -22.26
CA VAL A 196 0.91 4.55 -22.75
C VAL A 196 1.20 5.33 -24.02
N ILE A 197 0.26 5.35 -24.96
CA ILE A 197 0.38 6.10 -26.21
C ILE A 197 0.54 7.60 -25.93
N LEU A 198 -0.27 8.17 -25.04
CA LEU A 198 -0.17 9.58 -24.65
C LEU A 198 1.17 9.90 -23.97
N GLY A 199 1.73 8.96 -23.22
CA GLY A 199 3.05 9.12 -22.58
C GLY A 199 4.22 9.18 -23.59
N ILE A 200 4.04 8.62 -24.79
CA ILE A 200 5.06 8.62 -25.85
C ILE A 200 4.97 9.87 -26.73
N ILE A 201 3.77 10.43 -26.88
CA ILE A 201 3.56 11.61 -27.74
C ILE A 201 4.04 12.87 -27.02
N PRO A 202 4.88 13.71 -27.63
CA PRO A 202 5.31 14.97 -27.06
C PRO A 202 4.12 15.94 -26.98
N ILE A 203 3.59 16.15 -25.77
CA ILE A 203 2.44 17.01 -25.51
C ILE A 203 2.93 18.40 -25.11
N LYS A 204 2.39 19.45 -25.75
CA LYS A 204 2.66 20.82 -25.33
C LYS A 204 2.24 21.03 -23.86
N GLN A 205 3.04 21.79 -23.13
CA GLN A 205 2.85 22.03 -21.69
C GLN A 205 1.44 22.56 -21.35
N THR A 206 0.85 23.36 -22.23
CA THR A 206 -0.53 23.88 -22.11
C THR A 206 -1.61 22.80 -22.12
N ASN A 207 -1.36 21.65 -22.76
CA ASN A 207 -2.32 20.57 -22.89
C ASN A 207 -2.12 19.44 -21.87
N GLN A 208 -1.05 19.50 -21.05
CA GLN A 208 -0.75 18.49 -20.05
C GLN A 208 -1.90 18.20 -19.07
N PRO A 209 -2.60 19.20 -18.48
CA PRO A 209 -3.69 18.94 -17.56
C PRO A 209 -4.84 18.15 -18.18
N ILE A 210 -5.19 18.48 -19.45
CA ILE A 210 -6.25 17.78 -20.19
C ILE A 210 -5.85 16.33 -20.43
N CYS A 211 -4.62 16.11 -20.91
CA CYS A 211 -4.11 14.76 -21.16
C CYS A 211 -4.04 13.92 -19.88
N MET A 212 -3.64 14.49 -18.75
CA MET A 212 -3.65 13.80 -17.45
C MET A 212 -5.07 13.41 -17.04
N SER A 213 -6.05 14.30 -17.22
CA SER A 213 -7.44 14.02 -16.88
C SER A 213 -8.02 12.90 -17.75
N VAL A 214 -7.78 12.96 -19.06
CA VAL A 214 -8.22 11.93 -20.02
C VAL A 214 -7.55 10.59 -19.71
N THR A 215 -6.24 10.57 -19.43
CA THR A 215 -5.50 9.39 -19.01
C THR A 215 -6.10 8.79 -17.74
N GLY A 216 -6.40 9.61 -16.75
CA GLY A 216 -7.04 9.18 -15.51
C GLY A 216 -8.41 8.55 -15.75
N LEU A 217 -9.24 9.15 -16.59
CA LEU A 217 -10.56 8.63 -16.95
C LEU A 217 -10.47 7.30 -17.71
N CYS A 218 -9.60 7.20 -18.70
CA CYS A 218 -9.37 5.97 -19.46
C CYS A 218 -8.91 4.83 -18.56
N THR A 219 -7.93 5.10 -17.68
CA THR A 219 -7.43 4.13 -16.72
C THR A 219 -8.51 3.70 -15.73
N PHE A 220 -9.33 4.65 -15.26
CA PHE A 220 -10.48 4.36 -14.40
C PHE A 220 -11.46 3.41 -15.09
N CYS A 221 -11.87 3.70 -16.34
CA CYS A 221 -12.78 2.84 -17.09
C CYS A 221 -12.21 1.43 -17.29
N ALA A 222 -10.92 1.31 -17.64
CA ALA A 222 -10.26 0.02 -17.81
C ALA A 222 -10.26 -0.79 -16.50
N ILE A 223 -9.80 -0.19 -15.41
CA ILE A 223 -9.78 -0.82 -14.08
C ILE A 223 -11.20 -1.25 -13.67
N PHE A 224 -12.18 -0.38 -13.85
CA PHE A 224 -13.57 -0.68 -13.53
C PHE A 224 -14.10 -1.89 -14.30
N ILE A 225 -13.88 -1.96 -15.63
CA ILE A 225 -14.34 -3.06 -16.48
C ILE A 225 -13.66 -4.36 -16.09
N THR A 226 -12.33 -4.34 -15.88
CA THR A 226 -11.55 -5.49 -15.43
C THR A 226 -12.13 -6.08 -14.15
N PHE A 227 -12.38 -5.24 -13.15
CA PHE A 227 -12.87 -5.72 -11.85
C PHE A 227 -14.37 -6.04 -11.82
N ALA A 228 -15.16 -5.46 -12.73
CA ALA A 228 -16.53 -5.90 -12.95
C ALA A 228 -16.60 -7.28 -13.66
N ASN A 229 -15.46 -7.79 -14.12
CA ASN A 229 -15.31 -9.06 -14.81
C ASN A 229 -16.19 -9.15 -16.08
N LYS A 230 -16.39 -8.04 -16.79
CA LYS A 230 -17.25 -7.96 -17.96
C LYS A 230 -16.52 -7.90 -19.29
N GLY A 231 -15.26 -7.44 -19.27
CA GLY A 231 -14.38 -7.44 -20.42
C GLY A 231 -13.64 -8.77 -20.60
N ASN A 232 -13.13 -9.36 -19.53
CA ASN A 232 -12.38 -10.62 -19.45
C ASN A 232 -11.33 -10.77 -20.55
N ILE A 233 -10.40 -9.79 -20.67
CA ILE A 233 -9.23 -9.96 -21.53
C ILE A 233 -8.37 -11.11 -21.01
N ILE A 234 -8.41 -11.36 -19.70
CA ILE A 234 -7.53 -12.25 -18.97
C ILE A 234 -8.33 -13.48 -18.50
N GLU A 235 -8.73 -14.34 -19.43
CA GLU A 235 -9.39 -15.61 -19.09
C GLU A 235 -8.39 -16.70 -18.68
N SER A 236 -7.14 -16.61 -19.12
CA SER A 236 -6.09 -17.58 -18.81
C SER A 236 -5.54 -17.39 -17.40
N GLU A 237 -5.55 -18.45 -16.59
CA GLU A 237 -4.95 -18.47 -15.26
C GLU A 237 -3.47 -18.06 -15.27
N LYS A 238 -2.71 -18.46 -16.28
CA LYS A 238 -1.30 -18.09 -16.46
C LYS A 238 -1.14 -16.57 -16.63
N VAL A 239 -1.99 -15.97 -17.46
CA VAL A 239 -1.99 -14.53 -17.72
C VAL A 239 -2.39 -13.78 -16.45
N ASN A 240 -3.41 -14.26 -15.75
CA ASN A 240 -3.86 -13.65 -14.47
C ASN A 240 -2.77 -13.71 -13.40
N ASN A 241 -2.06 -14.83 -13.29
CA ASN A 241 -0.92 -14.98 -12.39
C ASN A 241 0.24 -14.05 -12.75
N ALA A 242 0.55 -13.87 -14.04
CA ALA A 242 1.57 -12.94 -14.50
C ALA A 242 1.21 -11.47 -14.14
N PHE A 243 -0.02 -11.05 -14.42
CA PHE A 243 -0.49 -9.70 -14.03
C PHE A 243 -0.57 -9.52 -12.52
N GLY A 244 -0.96 -10.56 -11.78
CA GLY A 244 -0.91 -10.56 -10.32
C GLY A 244 0.51 -10.37 -9.79
N TYR A 245 1.50 -10.97 -10.45
CA TYR A 245 2.91 -10.77 -10.12
C TYR A 245 3.39 -9.35 -10.46
N LEU A 246 3.08 -8.83 -11.66
CA LEU A 246 3.37 -7.46 -12.04
C LEU A 246 2.75 -6.44 -11.07
N GLY A 247 1.52 -6.69 -10.61
CA GLY A 247 0.89 -5.89 -9.56
C GLY A 247 1.68 -5.88 -8.25
N ARG A 248 2.29 -6.99 -7.87
CA ARG A 248 3.12 -7.07 -6.65
C ARG A 248 4.44 -6.32 -6.77
N ILE A 249 5.03 -6.23 -7.96
CA ILE A 249 6.29 -5.51 -8.19
C ILE A 249 6.06 -4.03 -8.61
N SER A 250 4.82 -3.60 -8.82
CA SER A 250 4.52 -2.23 -9.27
C SER A 250 4.99 -1.15 -8.29
N LEU A 251 4.85 -1.37 -6.98
CA LEU A 251 5.35 -0.45 -5.97
C LEU A 251 6.88 -0.37 -5.95
N PRO A 252 7.64 -1.47 -5.93
CA PRO A 252 9.09 -1.42 -6.14
C PRO A 252 9.51 -0.69 -7.42
N ILE A 253 8.87 -0.95 -8.57
CA ILE A 253 9.15 -0.22 -9.82
C ILE A 253 8.95 1.28 -9.63
N TYR A 254 7.82 1.68 -9.02
CA TYR A 254 7.50 3.08 -8.76
C TYR A 254 8.54 3.75 -7.84
N ILE A 255 9.11 3.02 -6.89
CA ILE A 255 10.09 3.58 -5.95
C ILE A 255 11.51 3.55 -6.53
N PHE A 256 11.89 2.53 -7.28
CA PHE A 256 13.25 2.42 -7.81
C PHE A 256 13.51 3.23 -9.08
N HIS A 257 12.50 3.52 -9.91
CA HIS A 257 12.75 4.27 -11.16
C HIS A 257 13.38 5.66 -10.92
N PRO A 258 12.99 6.45 -9.90
CA PRO A 258 13.64 7.74 -9.66
C PRO A 258 15.08 7.59 -9.17
N VAL A 259 15.37 6.53 -8.40
CA VAL A 259 16.75 6.24 -7.96
C VAL A 259 17.68 6.07 -9.18
N ILE A 260 17.18 5.35 -10.21
CA ILE A 260 17.94 5.13 -11.43
C ILE A 260 18.03 6.41 -12.25
N ILE A 261 16.97 7.25 -12.29
CA ILE A 261 17.02 8.55 -12.95
C ILE A 261 18.12 9.40 -12.33
N ILE A 262 18.18 9.49 -10.99
CA ILE A 262 19.22 10.23 -10.27
C ILE A 262 20.61 9.69 -10.63
N LEU A 263 20.79 8.37 -10.63
CA LEU A 263 22.06 7.76 -11.02
C LEU A 263 22.45 8.11 -12.47
N MET A 264 21.51 8.03 -13.39
CA MET A 264 21.72 8.35 -14.81
C MET A 264 22.06 9.82 -15.04
N ASP A 265 21.47 10.72 -14.25
CA ASP A 265 21.78 12.16 -14.33
C ASP A 265 23.23 12.46 -13.93
N TYR A 266 23.82 11.68 -13.05
CA TYR A 266 25.23 11.81 -12.65
C TYR A 266 26.20 11.11 -13.60
N VAL A 267 25.82 9.96 -14.18
CA VAL A 267 26.74 9.10 -14.91
C VAL A 267 26.68 9.34 -16.42
N TYR A 268 25.50 9.71 -16.95
CA TYR A 268 25.23 9.84 -18.38
C TYR A 268 24.41 11.10 -18.69
N GLU A 269 24.97 12.28 -18.43
CA GLU A 269 24.30 13.57 -18.62
C GLU A 269 23.83 13.78 -20.08
N GLU A 270 24.62 13.35 -21.06
CA GLU A 270 24.34 13.48 -22.48
C GLU A 270 23.57 12.30 -23.11
N CYS A 271 23.04 11.37 -22.29
CA CYS A 271 22.34 10.22 -22.85
C CYS A 271 21.07 10.63 -23.60
N PRO A 272 20.86 10.11 -24.84
CA PRO A 272 19.64 10.38 -25.59
C PRO A 272 18.40 10.00 -24.77
N LYS A 273 17.37 10.86 -24.74
CA LYS A 273 16.17 10.70 -23.89
C LYS A 273 15.53 9.31 -24.00
N TYR A 274 15.43 8.78 -25.22
CA TYR A 274 14.85 7.44 -25.44
C TYR A 274 15.67 6.32 -24.81
N ALA A 275 17.00 6.39 -24.95
CA ALA A 275 17.90 5.41 -24.32
C ALA A 275 17.82 5.50 -22.79
N LYS A 276 17.78 6.73 -22.24
CA LYS A 276 17.61 6.97 -20.81
C LYS A 276 16.32 6.34 -20.29
N TYR A 277 15.18 6.55 -20.96
CA TYR A 277 13.91 5.93 -20.56
C TYR A 277 13.96 4.40 -20.58
N LEU A 278 14.56 3.81 -21.62
CA LEU A 278 14.68 2.36 -21.74
C LEU A 278 15.55 1.78 -20.63
N ILE A 279 16.70 2.42 -20.34
CA ILE A 279 17.61 2.00 -19.27
C ILE A 279 16.91 2.12 -17.91
N VAL A 280 16.26 3.24 -17.64
CA VAL A 280 15.53 3.45 -16.36
C VAL A 280 14.46 2.41 -16.18
N PHE A 281 13.62 2.17 -17.18
CA PHE A 281 12.55 1.19 -17.09
C PHE A 281 13.06 -0.24 -16.89
N SER A 282 14.03 -0.67 -17.71
CA SER A 282 14.62 -2.01 -17.62
C SER A 282 15.30 -2.26 -16.29
N SER A 283 16.09 -1.29 -15.83
CA SER A 283 16.80 -1.39 -14.56
C SER A 283 15.85 -1.37 -13.36
N ALA A 284 14.82 -0.51 -13.37
CA ALA A 284 13.80 -0.50 -12.33
C ALA A 284 13.05 -1.83 -12.28
N LEU A 285 12.75 -2.43 -13.42
CA LEU A 285 12.12 -3.73 -13.52
C LEU A 285 13.01 -4.82 -12.90
N ILE A 286 14.28 -4.89 -13.30
CA ILE A 286 15.25 -5.87 -12.79
C ILE A 286 15.42 -5.75 -11.27
N LEU A 287 15.64 -4.52 -10.77
CA LEU A 287 15.77 -4.28 -9.33
C LEU A 287 14.52 -4.66 -8.56
N SER A 288 13.34 -4.43 -9.13
CA SER A 288 12.07 -4.77 -8.50
C SER A 288 11.86 -6.29 -8.43
N PHE A 289 12.27 -7.04 -9.44
CA PHE A 289 12.29 -8.50 -9.43
C PHE A 289 13.25 -9.02 -8.36
N ALA A 290 14.48 -8.52 -8.35
CA ALA A 290 15.49 -8.92 -7.36
C ALA A 290 15.03 -8.63 -5.93
N TYR A 291 14.51 -7.41 -5.68
CA TYR A 291 13.91 -7.06 -4.40
C TYR A 291 12.82 -8.04 -3.97
N ARG A 292 11.91 -8.39 -4.88
CA ARG A 292 10.79 -9.29 -4.57
C ARG A 292 11.27 -10.69 -4.20
N ILE A 293 12.20 -11.25 -4.95
CA ILE A 293 12.80 -12.55 -4.65
C ILE A 293 13.43 -12.55 -3.25
N ILE A 294 14.23 -11.52 -2.95
CA ILE A 294 14.87 -11.39 -1.63
C ILE A 294 13.82 -11.26 -0.52
N ALA A 295 12.81 -10.42 -0.73
CA ALA A 295 11.74 -10.22 0.24
C ALA A 295 10.95 -11.51 0.51
N ASP A 296 10.66 -12.30 -0.53
CA ASP A 296 9.95 -13.58 -0.38
C ASP A 296 10.79 -14.61 0.38
N ILE A 297 12.09 -14.69 0.12
CA ILE A 297 13.03 -15.56 0.86
C ILE A 297 13.11 -15.15 2.35
N LEU A 298 13.23 -13.85 2.62
CA LEU A 298 13.28 -13.34 4.00
C LEU A 298 11.97 -13.59 4.75
N ASN A 299 10.84 -13.34 4.13
CA ASN A 299 9.53 -13.60 4.73
C ASN A 299 9.35 -15.07 5.06
N LYS A 300 9.74 -15.98 4.17
CA LYS A 300 9.70 -17.42 4.42
C LYS A 300 10.54 -17.82 5.63
N LYS A 301 11.78 -17.30 5.74
CA LYS A 301 12.63 -17.55 6.90
C LYS A 301 12.05 -17.01 8.21
N ILE A 302 11.38 -15.84 8.16
CA ILE A 302 10.71 -15.25 9.33
C ILE A 302 9.52 -16.10 9.75
N GLU A 303 8.72 -16.59 8.81
CA GLU A 303 7.59 -17.48 9.07
C GLU A 303 8.04 -18.80 9.70
N GLU A 304 9.09 -19.42 9.17
CA GLU A 304 9.70 -20.64 9.73
C GLU A 304 10.17 -20.44 11.18
N ARG A 305 10.88 -19.31 11.45
CA ARG A 305 11.30 -18.96 12.81
C ARG A 305 10.14 -18.72 13.78
N ASN A 306 9.09 -18.06 13.30
CA ASN A 306 7.91 -17.80 14.13
C ASN A 306 7.14 -19.09 14.44
N LYS A 307 7.08 -20.02 13.48
CA LYS A 307 6.48 -21.34 13.68
C LYS A 307 7.25 -22.16 14.72
N SER A 308 8.58 -22.22 14.61
CA SER A 308 9.44 -22.89 15.57
C SER A 308 9.30 -22.33 16.99
N LYS A 309 9.27 -20.99 17.13
CA LYS A 309 9.05 -20.35 18.44
C LYS A 309 7.66 -20.63 19.02
N LYS A 310 6.65 -20.82 18.17
CA LYS A 310 5.30 -21.17 18.65
C LYS A 310 5.27 -22.60 19.16
N GLU A 311 5.86 -23.54 18.43
CA GLU A 311 5.99 -24.95 18.81
C GLU A 311 6.80 -25.10 20.12
N GLU A 312 7.88 -24.31 20.27
CA GLU A 312 8.67 -24.30 21.51
C GLU A 312 7.85 -23.83 22.71
N LYS A 313 7.06 -22.76 22.56
CA LYS A 313 6.16 -22.28 23.62
C LYS A 313 5.06 -23.27 23.99
N GLU A 314 4.45 -23.92 22.98
CA GLU A 314 3.46 -24.96 23.22
C GLU A 314 4.07 -26.15 23.98
N ASN A 315 5.28 -26.58 23.62
CA ASN A 315 5.99 -27.66 24.32
C ASN A 315 6.37 -27.26 25.76
N VAL A 316 6.70 -25.99 26.03
CA VAL A 316 6.95 -25.52 27.40
C VAL A 316 5.67 -25.54 28.22
N MET A 317 4.55 -25.07 27.70
CA MET A 317 3.25 -25.09 28.39
C MET A 317 2.81 -26.53 28.72
N ILE A 318 2.94 -27.46 27.77
CA ILE A 318 2.62 -28.87 27.99
C ILE A 318 3.49 -29.47 29.11
N LYS A 319 4.78 -29.14 29.15
CA LYS A 319 5.69 -29.60 30.20
C LYS A 319 5.32 -29.02 31.58
N GLU A 320 4.89 -27.77 31.63
CA GLU A 320 4.41 -27.13 32.86
C GLU A 320 3.12 -27.78 33.36
N GLU A 321 2.15 -28.04 32.47
CA GLU A 321 0.91 -28.75 32.80
C GLU A 321 1.18 -30.17 33.36
N ILE A 322 2.05 -30.95 32.70
CA ILE A 322 2.43 -32.28 33.15
C ILE A 322 3.09 -32.20 34.52
N ASN A 323 3.96 -31.22 34.78
CA ASN A 323 4.61 -31.08 36.08
C ASN A 323 3.63 -30.69 37.21
N VAL A 324 2.56 -29.96 36.93
CA VAL A 324 1.51 -29.63 37.88
C VAL A 324 0.70 -30.88 38.21
N GLU A 325 0.26 -31.66 37.20
CA GLU A 325 -0.48 -32.90 37.43
C GLU A 325 0.32 -33.94 38.25
N VAL A 326 1.64 -34.08 37.98
CA VAL A 326 2.52 -34.97 38.73
C VAL A 326 2.67 -34.50 40.19
N LYS A 327 2.70 -33.20 40.47
CA LYS A 327 2.76 -32.67 41.84
C LYS A 327 1.47 -32.89 42.58
N GLU A 328 0.31 -32.71 41.95
CA GLU A 328 -0.99 -32.96 42.56
C GLU A 328 -1.20 -34.46 42.85
N SER A 329 -0.81 -35.34 41.94
CA SER A 329 -0.84 -36.80 42.13
C SER A 329 0.04 -37.26 43.31
N ASN A 330 1.26 -36.69 43.41
CA ASN A 330 2.16 -37.02 44.53
C ASN A 330 1.71 -36.40 45.89
N GLY A 331 1.00 -35.27 45.84
CA GLY A 331 0.39 -34.67 47.04
C GLY A 331 -0.73 -35.52 47.64
N ASN A 332 -1.62 -36.03 46.77
CA ASN A 332 -2.72 -36.90 47.20
C ASN A 332 -2.25 -38.23 47.76
N ASN A 333 -1.19 -38.83 47.22
CA ASN A 333 -0.62 -40.08 47.73
C ASN A 333 0.01 -39.90 49.13
N LYS A 334 0.58 -38.73 49.44
CA LYS A 334 1.08 -38.45 50.80
C LYS A 334 -0.01 -38.25 51.83
N GLU A 335 -1.13 -37.63 51.46
CA GLU A 335 -2.27 -37.49 52.38
C GLU A 335 -2.98 -38.83 52.70
N GLU A 336 -3.03 -39.75 51.71
CA GLU A 336 -3.53 -41.10 51.94
C GLU A 336 -2.62 -41.92 52.87
N GLU A 337 -1.28 -41.84 52.69
CA GLU A 337 -0.31 -42.51 53.58
C GLU A 337 -0.37 -41.95 55.00
N ASP A 338 -0.46 -40.63 55.15
CA ASP A 338 -0.57 -40.01 56.47
C ASP A 338 -1.88 -40.35 57.20
N ASN A 339 -2.99 -40.47 56.46
CA ASN A 339 -4.27 -40.89 57.00
C ASN A 339 -4.30 -42.34 57.38
N ASN A 340 -3.68 -43.23 56.62
CA ASN A 340 -3.56 -44.66 56.94
C ASN A 340 -2.65 -44.89 58.18
N ASN A 341 -1.58 -44.15 58.32
CA ASN A 341 -0.69 -44.19 59.46
C ASN A 341 -1.38 -43.66 60.77
N LYS A 342 -2.25 -42.66 60.66
CA LYS A 342 -3.08 -42.18 61.84
C LYS A 342 -4.16 -43.13 62.24
N MET A 343 -4.71 -43.96 61.36
CA MET A 343 -5.65 -45.01 61.72
C MET A 343 -4.96 -46.16 62.42
N LEU A 344 -3.77 -46.59 62.01
CA LEU A 344 -3.01 -47.67 62.69
C LEU A 344 -2.54 -47.31 64.09
N VAL A 345 -2.33 -46.02 64.38
CA VAL A 345 -1.93 -45.59 65.78
C VAL A 345 -3.12 -45.48 66.71
N LYS A 346 -4.38 -45.54 66.24
CA LYS A 346 -5.59 -45.53 67.14
C LYS A 346 -6.11 -46.89 67.53
N GLU A 347 -5.60 -47.96 66.95
CA GLU A 347 -6.00 -49.34 67.25
C GLU A 347 -5.08 -50.07 68.25
N ASN A 348 -3.99 -49.45 68.70
CA ASN A 348 -3.10 -49.94 69.76
C ASN A 348 -3.25 -49.04 70.99
#